data_6de2915ece68c90365f1bf8712cfec1a
#
_entry.id   6de2915ece68c90365f1bf8712cfec1a
#
_cell.length_a   1.000
_cell.length_b   1.000
_cell.length_c   1.000
_cell.angle_alpha   90.00
_cell.angle_beta   90.00
_cell.angle_gamma   90.00
#
_symmetry.space_group_name_H-M   'P 1'
#
loop_
_entity.id
_entity.type
_entity.pdbx_description
1 polymer ?
#
loop_
_entity_poly.entity_id
_entity_poly.type
_entity_poly.pdbx_seq_one_letter_code
_entity_poly.pdbx_strand_id
1 'polypeptide(L)'
;MDQTAFTDSRVTKTINRIHDGMVNLLKTKAYNDITVKDICEKSQISRTTFYTHYKTKDDFIYSYLNTLLKEAKKKFLKSETLTQAIFFKKMIYFWLSEGQLILMLLGDESAYKLHQVIKKSLQQRIEINFVPVLNTKMLTTKEKYFLLIFMCNAIIGVLQDWVKRGYKESPKEVAEI
;
A
#
# COMPACT_ATOMS: atom_id res chain seq x y z
N MET A 1 -34.28 -6.80 -9.14
CA MET A 1 -32.96 -6.39 -9.67
C MET A 1 -32.32 -5.55 -8.60
N ASP A 2 -31.21 -6.02 -8.05
CA ASP A 2 -30.60 -5.44 -6.87
C ASP A 2 -29.84 -4.15 -7.23
N GLN A 3 -30.40 -2.99 -6.87
CA GLN A 3 -29.80 -1.66 -7.12
C GLN A 3 -28.45 -1.49 -6.38
N THR A 4 -28.24 -2.24 -5.30
CA THR A 4 -27.01 -2.19 -4.51
C THR A 4 -25.81 -2.76 -5.25
N ALA A 5 -25.97 -3.85 -5.99
CA ALA A 5 -24.90 -4.48 -6.78
C ALA A 5 -24.45 -3.59 -7.97
N PHE A 6 -25.39 -2.84 -8.57
CA PHE A 6 -25.09 -1.92 -9.68
C PHE A 6 -24.34 -0.66 -9.20
N THR A 7 -24.69 -0.17 -8.01
CA THR A 7 -24.01 0.97 -7.38
C THR A 7 -22.58 0.61 -7.02
N ASP A 8 -22.35 -0.58 -6.46
CA ASP A 8 -21.03 -1.09 -6.09
C ASP A 8 -20.11 -1.24 -7.32
N SER A 9 -20.63 -1.75 -8.44
CA SER A 9 -19.86 -1.89 -9.69
C SER A 9 -19.45 -0.53 -10.29
N ARG A 10 -20.30 0.50 -10.23
CA ARG A 10 -19.97 1.85 -10.73
C ARG A 10 -18.93 2.53 -9.85
N VAL A 11 -19.08 2.42 -8.55
CA VAL A 11 -18.12 2.97 -7.57
C VAL A 11 -16.76 2.32 -7.78
N THR A 12 -16.70 0.99 -7.89
CA THR A 12 -15.45 0.25 -8.12
C THR A 12 -14.78 0.69 -9.42
N LYS A 13 -15.53 0.86 -10.52
CA LYS A 13 -14.98 1.37 -11.78
C LYS A 13 -14.42 2.79 -11.66
N THR A 14 -15.09 3.65 -10.91
CA THR A 14 -14.61 5.02 -10.65
C THR A 14 -13.31 5.00 -9.85
N ILE A 15 -13.24 4.21 -8.78
CA ILE A 15 -12.04 4.08 -7.96
C ILE A 15 -10.86 3.55 -8.79
N ASN A 16 -11.08 2.53 -9.63
CA ASN A 16 -10.05 2.00 -10.51
C ASN A 16 -9.55 3.05 -11.52
N ARG A 17 -10.43 3.87 -12.09
CA ARG A 17 -10.03 4.98 -12.97
C ARG A 17 -9.16 6.01 -12.25
N ILE A 18 -9.52 6.36 -11.01
CA ILE A 18 -8.71 7.28 -10.17
C ILE A 18 -7.34 6.67 -9.90
N HIS A 19 -7.28 5.38 -9.55
CA HIS A 19 -6.04 4.64 -9.34
C HIS A 19 -5.14 4.70 -10.58
N ASP A 20 -5.65 4.30 -11.73
CA ASP A 20 -4.89 4.26 -12.98
C ASP A 20 -4.46 5.66 -13.42
N GLY A 21 -5.33 6.67 -13.23
CA GLY A 21 -5.02 8.08 -13.45
C GLY A 21 -3.85 8.55 -12.59
N MET A 22 -3.86 8.23 -11.30
CA MET A 22 -2.80 8.58 -10.36
C MET A 22 -1.48 7.87 -10.70
N VAL A 23 -1.51 6.56 -10.98
CA VAL A 23 -0.33 5.79 -11.43
C VAL A 23 0.29 6.42 -12.69
N ASN A 24 -0.53 6.83 -13.65
CA ASN A 24 -0.03 7.46 -14.87
C ASN A 24 0.55 8.86 -14.64
N LEU A 25 -0.03 9.64 -13.73
CA LEU A 25 0.51 10.96 -13.37
C LEU A 25 1.87 10.85 -12.66
N LEU A 26 2.02 9.91 -11.73
CA LEU A 26 3.27 9.68 -11.00
C LEU A 26 4.44 9.23 -11.88
N LYS A 27 4.20 8.79 -13.11
CA LYS A 27 5.27 8.50 -14.07
C LYS A 27 5.97 9.76 -14.59
N THR A 28 5.31 10.91 -14.51
CA THR A 28 5.77 12.16 -15.14
C THR A 28 5.76 13.38 -14.22
N LYS A 29 5.11 13.28 -13.07
CA LYS A 29 4.97 14.39 -12.09
C LYS A 29 5.29 13.89 -10.68
N ALA A 30 5.96 14.73 -9.89
CA ALA A 30 6.11 14.51 -8.46
C ALA A 30 4.73 14.59 -7.76
N TYR A 31 4.53 13.80 -6.72
CA TYR A 31 3.24 13.71 -6.01
C TYR A 31 2.74 15.09 -5.54
N ASN A 32 3.62 15.93 -5.01
CA ASN A 32 3.22 17.26 -4.53
C ASN A 32 2.68 18.15 -5.64
N ASP A 33 3.13 17.98 -6.87
CA ASP A 33 2.71 18.76 -8.04
C ASP A 33 1.41 18.25 -8.68
N ILE A 34 0.96 17.05 -8.29
CA ILE A 34 -0.30 16.49 -8.77
C ILE A 34 -1.46 17.15 -8.05
N THR A 35 -2.40 17.70 -8.81
CA THR A 35 -3.64 18.29 -8.29
C THR A 35 -4.84 17.37 -8.50
N VAL A 36 -5.93 17.61 -7.75
CA VAL A 36 -7.20 16.90 -8.00
C VAL A 36 -7.73 17.16 -9.42
N LYS A 37 -7.41 18.32 -10.01
CA LYS A 37 -7.72 18.62 -11.41
C LYS A 37 -7.01 17.64 -12.35
N ASP A 38 -5.70 17.47 -12.18
CA ASP A 38 -4.92 16.53 -13.00
C ASP A 38 -5.47 15.10 -12.89
N ILE A 39 -5.80 14.67 -11.65
CA ILE A 39 -6.37 13.35 -11.42
C ILE A 39 -7.69 13.17 -12.16
N CYS A 40 -8.61 14.14 -12.05
CA CYS A 40 -9.90 14.09 -12.71
C CYS A 40 -9.78 14.04 -14.24
N GLU A 41 -8.90 14.86 -14.82
CA GLU A 41 -8.63 14.89 -16.26
C GLU A 41 -8.05 13.55 -16.73
N LYS A 42 -7.03 13.04 -16.03
CA LYS A 42 -6.38 11.77 -16.39
C LYS A 42 -7.30 10.56 -16.23
N SER A 43 -8.18 10.58 -15.22
CA SER A 43 -9.15 9.52 -14.93
C SER A 43 -10.45 9.63 -15.72
N GLN A 44 -10.63 10.70 -16.50
CA GLN A 44 -11.87 11.01 -17.25
C GLN A 44 -13.12 11.00 -16.35
N ILE A 45 -13.02 11.66 -15.20
CA ILE A 45 -14.15 11.86 -14.26
C ILE A 45 -14.34 13.34 -13.95
N SER A 46 -15.55 13.72 -13.52
CA SER A 46 -15.79 15.07 -13.03
C SER A 46 -15.18 15.31 -11.65
N ARG A 47 -14.86 16.57 -11.29
CA ARG A 47 -14.48 16.95 -9.94
C ARG A 47 -15.57 16.60 -8.92
N THR A 48 -16.83 16.78 -9.27
CA THR A 48 -17.96 16.38 -8.43
C THR A 48 -17.90 14.90 -8.12
N THR A 49 -17.65 14.05 -9.13
CA THR A 49 -17.48 12.61 -8.93
C THR A 49 -16.31 12.30 -7.99
N PHE A 50 -15.17 12.98 -8.14
CA PHE A 50 -14.04 12.78 -7.23
C PHE A 50 -14.42 13.14 -5.79
N TYR A 51 -15.01 14.34 -5.58
CA TYR A 51 -15.36 14.83 -4.25
C TYR A 51 -16.56 14.09 -3.60
N THR A 52 -17.31 13.29 -4.35
CA THR A 52 -18.29 12.34 -3.78
C THR A 52 -17.60 11.23 -2.99
N HIS A 53 -16.35 10.88 -3.36
CA HIS A 53 -15.62 9.78 -2.74
C HIS A 53 -14.49 10.22 -1.80
N TYR A 54 -13.81 11.33 -2.13
CA TYR A 54 -12.58 11.76 -1.43
C TYR A 54 -12.54 13.28 -1.28
N LYS A 55 -12.15 13.77 -0.11
CA LYS A 55 -11.99 15.21 0.14
C LYS A 55 -10.71 15.76 -0.48
N THR A 56 -9.64 14.97 -0.53
CA THR A 56 -8.33 15.34 -1.04
C THR A 56 -7.69 14.18 -1.80
N LYS A 57 -6.59 14.44 -2.51
CA LYS A 57 -5.78 13.36 -3.10
C LYS A 57 -5.18 12.44 -2.04
N ASP A 58 -4.85 12.98 -0.87
CA ASP A 58 -4.32 12.21 0.27
C ASP A 58 -5.38 11.26 0.82
N ASP A 59 -6.64 11.70 0.95
CA ASP A 59 -7.76 10.83 1.38
C ASP A 59 -7.93 9.63 0.44
N PHE A 60 -7.77 9.84 -0.87
CA PHE A 60 -7.78 8.74 -1.83
C PHE A 60 -6.65 7.74 -1.52
N ILE A 61 -5.41 8.22 -1.35
CA ILE A 61 -4.27 7.36 -1.05
C ILE A 61 -4.46 6.60 0.26
N TYR A 62 -4.97 7.26 1.31
CA TYR A 62 -5.25 6.61 2.59
C TYR A 62 -6.32 5.53 2.48
N SER A 63 -7.38 5.80 1.74
CA SER A 63 -8.45 4.82 1.49
C SER A 63 -7.92 3.63 0.70
N TYR A 64 -7.14 3.87 -0.34
CA TYR A 64 -6.48 2.84 -1.14
C TYR A 64 -5.54 1.98 -0.29
N LEU A 65 -4.63 2.60 0.47
CA LEU A 65 -3.72 1.90 1.38
C LEU A 65 -4.47 1.02 2.38
N ASN A 66 -5.55 1.54 2.99
CA ASN A 66 -6.35 0.77 3.94
C ASN A 66 -7.01 -0.45 3.30
N THR A 67 -7.50 -0.32 2.06
CA THR A 67 -8.08 -1.42 1.30
C THR A 67 -7.02 -2.47 0.99
N LEU A 68 -5.85 -2.03 0.51
CA LEU A 68 -4.71 -2.88 0.20
C LEU A 68 -4.24 -3.69 1.42
N LEU A 69 -4.13 -3.03 2.59
CA LEU A 69 -3.75 -3.70 3.83
C LEU A 69 -4.81 -4.69 4.34
N LYS A 70 -6.10 -4.44 4.09
CA LYS A 70 -7.18 -5.41 4.37
C LYS A 70 -7.07 -6.64 3.48
N GLU A 71 -6.77 -6.47 2.20
CA GLU A 71 -6.56 -7.60 1.28
C GLU A 71 -5.29 -8.39 1.62
N ALA A 72 -4.21 -7.71 1.99
CA ALA A 72 -3.00 -8.37 2.52
C ALA A 72 -3.33 -9.28 3.70
N LYS A 73 -4.11 -8.77 4.68
CA LYS A 73 -4.57 -9.59 5.81
C LYS A 73 -5.31 -10.84 5.37
N LYS A 74 -6.29 -10.72 4.46
CA LYS A 74 -7.06 -11.86 3.96
C LYS A 74 -6.17 -12.90 3.28
N LYS A 75 -5.19 -12.46 2.48
CA LYS A 75 -4.27 -13.34 1.74
C LYS A 75 -3.26 -14.05 2.66
N PHE A 76 -2.76 -13.35 3.69
CA PHE A 76 -1.67 -13.89 4.53
C PHE A 76 -2.16 -14.77 5.68
N LEU A 77 -3.28 -14.43 6.30
CA LEU A 77 -3.78 -15.17 7.47
C LEU A 77 -4.57 -16.44 7.13
N LYS A 78 -4.72 -16.79 5.87
CA LYS A 78 -5.34 -18.06 5.45
C LYS A 78 -4.38 -19.27 5.50
N SER A 79 -3.10 -19.06 5.79
CA SER A 79 -2.08 -20.13 5.79
C SER A 79 -1.81 -20.60 7.22
N GLU A 80 -1.96 -21.89 7.49
CA GLU A 80 -1.81 -22.50 8.82
C GLU A 80 -0.35 -22.50 9.35
N THR A 81 0.64 -22.34 8.48
CA THR A 81 2.07 -22.31 8.87
C THR A 81 2.75 -21.07 8.28
N LEU A 82 2.70 -19.98 9.04
CA LEU A 82 3.37 -18.74 8.65
C LEU A 82 4.71 -18.62 9.40
N THR A 83 5.80 -19.09 8.80
CA THR A 83 7.15 -18.76 9.31
C THR A 83 7.51 -17.31 8.95
N GLN A 84 8.50 -16.73 9.67
CA GLN A 84 8.96 -15.37 9.37
C GLN A 84 9.42 -15.23 7.92
N ALA A 85 10.19 -16.17 7.39
CA ALA A 85 10.65 -16.17 6.00
C ALA A 85 9.49 -16.22 5.00
N ILE A 86 8.51 -17.09 5.22
CA ILE A 86 7.31 -17.19 4.36
C ILE A 86 6.51 -15.88 4.42
N PHE A 87 6.40 -15.27 5.60
CA PHE A 87 5.72 -13.98 5.75
C PHE A 87 6.40 -12.87 4.94
N PHE A 88 7.71 -12.70 5.07
CA PHE A 88 8.45 -11.69 4.32
C PHE A 88 8.34 -11.91 2.81
N LYS A 89 8.53 -13.14 2.35
CA LYS A 89 8.39 -13.49 0.94
C LYS A 89 6.99 -13.14 0.39
N LYS A 90 5.93 -13.59 1.06
CA LYS A 90 4.54 -13.27 0.66
C LYS A 90 4.26 -11.78 0.65
N MET A 91 4.80 -11.05 1.62
CA MET A 91 4.60 -9.61 1.73
C MET A 91 5.31 -8.86 0.60
N ILE A 92 6.56 -9.19 0.28
CA ILE A 92 7.26 -8.60 -0.87
C ILE A 92 6.46 -8.84 -2.15
N TYR A 93 6.07 -10.10 -2.44
CA TYR A 93 5.25 -10.40 -3.61
C TYR A 93 3.94 -9.62 -3.65
N PHE A 94 3.27 -9.47 -2.52
CA PHE A 94 2.03 -8.72 -2.44
C PHE A 94 2.23 -7.24 -2.81
N TRP A 95 3.25 -6.59 -2.24
CA TRP A 95 3.53 -5.18 -2.55
C TRP A 95 3.90 -5.00 -4.01
N LEU A 96 4.62 -5.95 -4.60
CA LEU A 96 5.02 -5.90 -6.01
C LEU A 96 3.86 -6.14 -6.96
N SER A 97 2.92 -7.01 -6.61
CA SER A 97 1.77 -7.33 -7.48
C SER A 97 0.60 -6.37 -7.34
N GLU A 98 0.30 -5.93 -6.12
CA GLU A 98 -0.93 -5.20 -5.80
C GLU A 98 -0.66 -3.75 -5.37
N GLY A 99 0.57 -3.46 -4.93
CA GLY A 99 0.95 -2.21 -4.28
C GLY A 99 1.63 -1.17 -5.18
N GLN A 100 1.54 -1.27 -6.50
CA GLN A 100 2.28 -0.42 -7.44
C GLN A 100 2.16 1.08 -7.11
N LEU A 101 0.96 1.59 -6.85
CA LEU A 101 0.75 2.98 -6.51
C LEU A 101 1.51 3.38 -5.23
N ILE A 102 1.47 2.53 -4.19
CA ILE A 102 2.17 2.80 -2.93
C ILE A 102 3.70 2.73 -3.13
N LEU A 103 4.19 1.80 -3.94
CA LEU A 103 5.61 1.71 -4.28
C LEU A 103 6.10 2.97 -5.00
N MET A 104 5.36 3.47 -5.99
CA MET A 104 5.70 4.72 -6.68
C MET A 104 5.75 5.90 -5.70
N LEU A 105 4.79 6.00 -4.79
CA LEU A 105 4.77 7.02 -3.75
C LEU A 105 5.94 6.88 -2.77
N LEU A 106 6.34 5.67 -2.39
CA LEU A 106 7.51 5.44 -1.54
C LEU A 106 8.82 5.85 -2.21
N GLY A 107 8.89 5.75 -3.54
CA GLY A 107 10.04 6.22 -4.33
C GLY A 107 10.08 7.74 -4.55
N ASP A 108 8.96 8.43 -4.37
CA ASP A 108 8.84 9.88 -4.58
C ASP A 108 9.19 10.67 -3.31
N GLU A 109 10.32 11.32 -3.30
CA GLU A 109 10.81 12.11 -2.15
C GLU A 109 9.88 13.28 -1.78
N SER A 110 9.12 13.80 -2.76
CA SER A 110 8.13 14.85 -2.50
C SER A 110 6.97 14.36 -1.61
N ALA A 111 6.71 13.06 -1.59
CA ALA A 111 5.64 12.44 -0.81
C ALA A 111 6.00 12.14 0.67
N TYR A 112 7.01 12.81 1.25
CA TYR A 112 7.54 12.51 2.59
C TYR A 112 6.46 12.40 3.68
N LYS A 113 5.48 13.31 3.72
CA LYS A 113 4.38 13.25 4.70
C LYS A 113 3.58 11.95 4.55
N LEU A 114 3.39 11.51 3.32
CA LEU A 114 2.68 10.28 3.01
C LEU A 114 3.50 9.05 3.45
N HIS A 115 4.83 9.08 3.32
CA HIS A 115 5.71 8.01 3.81
C HIS A 115 5.49 7.75 5.31
N GLN A 116 5.35 8.81 6.12
CA GLN A 116 5.10 8.68 7.57
C GLN A 116 3.76 8.00 7.84
N VAL A 117 2.72 8.33 7.07
CA VAL A 117 1.40 7.72 7.22
C VAL A 117 1.40 6.27 6.76
N ILE A 118 2.04 5.97 5.63
CA ILE A 118 2.21 4.59 5.13
C ILE A 118 2.92 3.74 6.19
N LYS A 119 4.03 4.24 6.73
CA LYS A 119 4.80 3.57 7.78
C LYS A 119 3.97 3.30 9.03
N LYS A 120 3.27 4.32 9.54
CA LYS A 120 2.40 4.19 10.73
C LYS A 120 1.27 3.18 10.49
N SER A 121 0.62 3.24 9.33
CA SER A 121 -0.45 2.31 8.97
C SER A 121 0.05 0.88 8.85
N LEU A 122 1.22 0.66 8.24
CA LEU A 122 1.86 -0.64 8.14
C LEU A 122 2.22 -1.17 9.54
N GLN A 123 2.83 -0.35 10.39
CA GLN A 123 3.20 -0.70 11.75
C GLN A 123 1.99 -1.19 12.56
N GLN A 124 0.90 -0.43 12.57
CA GLN A 124 -0.32 -0.81 13.27
C GLN A 124 -0.90 -2.16 12.77
N ARG A 125 -0.83 -2.39 11.45
CA ARG A 125 -1.34 -3.64 10.87
C ARG A 125 -0.46 -4.84 11.18
N ILE A 126 0.85 -4.68 11.18
CA ILE A 126 1.79 -5.74 11.56
C ILE A 126 1.61 -6.08 13.05
N GLU A 127 1.52 -5.06 13.93
CA GLU A 127 1.30 -5.26 15.34
C GLU A 127 0.03 -6.07 15.63
N ILE A 128 -1.09 -5.67 15.05
CA ILE A 128 -2.40 -6.29 15.35
C ILE A 128 -2.55 -7.67 14.71
N ASN A 129 -2.03 -7.86 13.50
CA ASN A 129 -2.37 -9.03 12.71
C ASN A 129 -1.25 -10.06 12.57
N PHE A 130 0.01 -9.65 12.70
CA PHE A 130 1.16 -10.53 12.40
C PHE A 130 2.02 -10.84 13.61
N VAL A 131 2.25 -9.89 14.51
CA VAL A 131 3.00 -10.16 15.74
C VAL A 131 2.39 -11.30 16.56
N PRO A 132 1.06 -11.43 16.70
CA PRO A 132 0.45 -12.57 17.40
C PRO A 132 0.66 -13.93 16.74
N VAL A 133 0.89 -13.96 15.41
CA VAL A 133 1.06 -15.20 14.63
C VAL A 133 2.52 -15.62 14.51
N LEU A 134 3.45 -14.67 14.71
CA LEU A 134 4.87 -14.95 14.77
C LEU A 134 5.19 -15.62 16.12
N ASN A 135 6.12 -16.58 16.11
CA ASN A 135 6.55 -17.24 17.34
C ASN A 135 7.35 -16.27 18.26
N THR A 136 6.62 -15.33 18.86
CA THR A 136 7.17 -14.29 19.74
C THR A 136 6.91 -14.56 21.22
N LYS A 137 6.53 -15.81 21.59
CA LYS A 137 6.17 -16.18 22.98
C LYS A 137 7.30 -15.91 23.99
N MET A 138 8.53 -16.04 23.54
CA MET A 138 9.72 -15.83 24.39
C MET A 138 10.13 -14.35 24.52
N LEU A 139 9.54 -13.45 23.73
CA LEU A 139 9.89 -12.04 23.72
C LEU A 139 9.08 -11.25 24.74
N THR A 140 9.74 -10.35 25.44
CA THR A 140 9.13 -9.33 26.29
C THR A 140 8.35 -8.32 25.45
N THR A 141 7.50 -7.54 26.08
CA THR A 141 6.76 -6.44 25.41
C THR A 141 7.69 -5.44 24.73
N LYS A 142 8.83 -5.13 25.38
CA LYS A 142 9.83 -4.20 24.84
C LYS A 142 10.52 -4.77 23.60
N GLU A 143 10.89 -6.04 23.62
CA GLU A 143 11.51 -6.72 22.47
C GLU A 143 10.54 -6.83 21.29
N LYS A 144 9.26 -7.14 21.54
CA LYS A 144 8.20 -7.12 20.50
C LYS A 144 8.06 -5.75 19.86
N TYR A 145 8.10 -4.68 20.64
CA TYR A 145 8.05 -3.32 20.14
C TYR A 145 9.22 -2.98 19.20
N PHE A 146 10.46 -3.30 19.61
CA PHE A 146 11.63 -3.07 18.78
C PHE A 146 11.67 -3.97 17.54
N LEU A 147 11.25 -5.23 17.66
CA LEU A 147 11.09 -6.13 16.51
C LEU A 147 10.11 -5.55 15.48
N LEU A 148 8.97 -5.04 15.92
CA LEU A 148 7.98 -4.40 15.07
C LEU A 148 8.55 -3.20 14.31
N ILE A 149 9.27 -2.31 15.01
CA ILE A 149 9.93 -1.16 14.39
C ILE A 149 10.98 -1.61 13.37
N PHE A 150 11.82 -2.59 13.73
CA PHE A 150 12.81 -3.14 12.83
C PHE A 150 12.17 -3.71 11.56
N MET A 151 11.16 -4.56 11.70
CA MET A 151 10.44 -5.15 10.57
C MET A 151 9.86 -4.09 9.63
N CYS A 152 9.15 -3.09 10.19
CA CYS A 152 8.53 -2.05 9.38
C CYS A 152 9.56 -1.20 8.62
N ASN A 153 10.67 -0.83 9.28
CA ASN A 153 11.72 -0.04 8.63
C ASN A 153 12.47 -0.85 7.59
N ALA A 154 12.77 -2.12 7.87
CA ALA A 154 13.44 -3.00 6.91
C ALA A 154 12.59 -3.16 5.64
N ILE A 155 11.30 -3.45 5.77
CA ILE A 155 10.39 -3.59 4.64
C ILE A 155 10.33 -2.32 3.81
N ILE A 156 10.05 -1.18 4.46
CA ILE A 156 9.92 0.11 3.75
C ILE A 156 11.25 0.48 3.11
N GLY A 157 12.37 0.33 3.82
CA GLY A 157 13.70 0.64 3.30
C GLY A 157 14.07 -0.19 2.08
N VAL A 158 13.83 -1.50 2.11
CA VAL A 158 14.05 -2.38 0.94
C VAL A 158 13.20 -1.96 -0.25
N LEU A 159 11.91 -1.71 -0.03
CA LEU A 159 11.01 -1.29 -1.10
C LEU A 159 11.40 0.07 -1.70
N GLN A 160 11.76 1.05 -0.86
CA GLN A 160 12.20 2.37 -1.30
C GLN A 160 13.49 2.30 -2.12
N ASP A 161 14.49 1.57 -1.63
CA ASP A 161 15.77 1.41 -2.34
C ASP A 161 15.57 0.69 -3.69
N TRP A 162 14.76 -0.36 -3.70
CA TRP A 162 14.46 -1.11 -4.91
C TRP A 162 13.74 -0.26 -5.98
N VAL A 163 12.76 0.56 -5.56
CA VAL A 163 12.07 1.52 -6.46
C VAL A 163 13.06 2.56 -6.98
N LYS A 164 13.87 3.17 -6.10
CA LYS A 164 14.88 4.19 -6.47
C LYS A 164 15.90 3.65 -7.47
N ARG A 165 16.25 2.39 -7.39
CA ARG A 165 17.15 1.72 -8.33
C ARG A 165 16.48 1.29 -9.64
N GLY A 166 15.20 1.63 -9.85
CA GLY A 166 14.45 1.35 -11.06
C GLY A 166 14.11 -0.13 -11.23
N TYR A 167 13.82 -0.82 -10.12
CA TYR A 167 13.38 -2.23 -10.12
C TYR A 167 14.40 -3.16 -10.80
N LYS A 168 15.70 -3.00 -10.50
CA LYS A 168 16.79 -3.77 -11.15
C LYS A 168 16.64 -5.28 -10.96
N GLU A 169 16.29 -5.69 -9.74
CA GLU A 169 16.03 -7.10 -9.41
C GLU A 169 14.59 -7.45 -9.76
N SER A 170 14.37 -8.68 -10.20
CA SER A 170 13.02 -9.20 -10.37
C SER A 170 12.30 -9.33 -8.99
N PRO A 171 10.96 -9.30 -8.96
CA PRO A 171 10.19 -9.54 -7.74
C PRO A 171 10.59 -10.82 -7.01
N LYS A 172 10.94 -11.86 -7.76
CA LYS A 172 11.36 -13.14 -7.21
C LYS A 172 12.68 -13.02 -6.48
N GLU A 173 13.67 -12.37 -7.08
CA GLU A 173 14.99 -12.17 -6.47
C GLU A 173 14.87 -11.37 -5.16
N VAL A 174 14.12 -10.24 -5.15
CA VAL A 174 13.91 -9.45 -3.93
C VAL A 174 13.21 -10.25 -2.84
N ALA A 175 12.32 -11.17 -3.20
CA ALA A 175 11.58 -11.98 -2.23
C ALA A 175 12.38 -13.18 -1.70
N GLU A 176 13.50 -13.54 -2.33
CA GLU A 176 14.35 -14.67 -1.95
C GLU A 176 15.59 -14.27 -1.13
N ILE A 177 15.86 -12.95 -1.00
CA ILE A 177 16.89 -12.39 -0.12
C ILE A 177 16.43 -12.49 1.34
#